data_0bfb2f9ef9dda65c3fd4169b7cf6ef19
#
_entry.id   0bfb2f9ef9dda65c3fd4169b7cf6ef19
#
_cell.length_a   1.000
_cell.length_b   1.000
_cell.length_c   1.000
_cell.angle_alpha   90.00
_cell.angle_beta   90.00
_cell.angle_gamma   90.00
#
_symmetry.space_group_name_H-M   'P 1'
#
loop_
_entity.id
_entity.type
_entity.pdbx_description
1 polymer ?
#
loop_
_entity_poly.entity_id
_entity_poly.type
_entity_poly.pdbx_seq_one_letter_code
_entity_poly.pdbx_strand_id
1 'polypeptide(L)'
;MAKIVQTAVKNALGEFAPEFAHFNDDVLFGENWNNEDIDLKTRCILTVVALMSSGVTDSSLKYHLENAKNNGVTAKEIAAVITHVAFYAGWPKAWAVFNMAKEVWQED
;
A
#
# COMPACT_ATOMS: atom_id res chain seq x y z
N MET A 1 16.85 10.99 2.57
CA MET A 1 16.02 9.96 1.97
C MET A 1 15.70 10.33 0.52
N ALA A 2 15.84 9.37 -0.38
CA ALA A 2 15.55 9.62 -1.78
C ALA A 2 14.03 9.87 -1.97
N LYS A 3 13.71 10.83 -2.82
CA LYS A 3 12.31 11.10 -3.15
C LYS A 3 11.74 9.98 -4.03
N ILE A 4 10.47 9.69 -3.83
CA ILE A 4 9.74 8.78 -4.70
C ILE A 4 9.49 9.50 -6.01
N VAL A 5 9.83 8.82 -7.12
CA VAL A 5 9.51 9.27 -8.47
C VAL A 5 8.73 8.15 -9.13
N GLN A 6 7.51 8.45 -9.56
CA GLN A 6 6.64 7.45 -10.19
C GLN A 6 6.33 7.86 -11.62
N THR A 7 6.39 6.91 -12.53
CA THR A 7 6.11 7.13 -13.95
C THR A 7 5.17 6.06 -14.52
N ALA A 8 4.76 5.10 -13.70
CA ALA A 8 4.03 3.91 -14.17
C ALA A 8 2.72 4.25 -14.86
N VAL A 9 1.94 5.18 -14.31
CA VAL A 9 0.63 5.49 -14.90
C VAL A 9 0.79 6.38 -16.13
N LYS A 10 1.75 7.30 -16.14
CA LYS A 10 2.06 8.05 -17.36
C LYS A 10 2.45 7.12 -18.50
N ASN A 11 3.27 6.09 -18.19
CA ASN A 11 3.68 5.11 -19.18
C ASN A 11 2.52 4.26 -19.71
N ALA A 12 1.62 3.84 -18.81
CA ALA A 12 0.52 2.96 -19.16
C ALA A 12 -0.70 3.69 -19.72
N LEU A 13 -1.03 4.85 -19.17
CA LEU A 13 -2.30 5.54 -19.42
C LEU A 13 -2.15 7.02 -19.80
N GLY A 14 -0.91 7.51 -19.98
CA GLY A 14 -0.67 8.94 -20.20
C GLY A 14 -1.38 9.53 -21.42
N GLU A 15 -1.54 8.73 -22.48
CA GLU A 15 -2.23 9.20 -23.68
C GLU A 15 -3.75 9.10 -23.53
N PHE A 16 -4.23 8.05 -22.87
CA PHE A 16 -5.68 7.81 -22.71
C PHE A 16 -6.27 8.67 -21.59
N ALA A 17 -5.55 8.77 -20.47
CA ALA A 17 -6.05 9.47 -19.27
C ALA A 17 -4.94 10.36 -18.69
N PRO A 18 -4.59 11.47 -19.39
CA PRO A 18 -3.45 12.30 -18.97
C PRO A 18 -3.63 12.95 -17.60
N GLU A 19 -4.83 13.37 -17.24
CA GLU A 19 -5.05 13.96 -15.93
C GLU A 19 -4.89 12.93 -14.81
N PHE A 20 -5.47 11.74 -14.99
CA PHE A 20 -5.33 10.68 -14.01
C PHE A 20 -3.87 10.29 -13.83
N ALA A 21 -3.12 10.16 -14.94
CA ALA A 21 -1.72 9.84 -14.89
C ALA A 21 -0.91 10.91 -14.16
N HIS A 22 -1.22 12.19 -14.40
CA HIS A 22 -0.59 13.29 -13.69
C HIS A 22 -0.88 13.24 -12.20
N PHE A 23 -2.15 13.06 -11.82
CA PHE A 23 -2.51 13.00 -10.41
C PHE A 23 -1.87 11.81 -9.70
N ASN A 24 -1.81 10.67 -10.36
CA ASN A 24 -1.17 9.50 -9.75
C ASN A 24 0.33 9.67 -9.60
N ASP A 25 1.01 10.03 -10.67
CA ASP A 25 2.48 10.03 -10.69
C ASP A 25 3.07 11.27 -10.04
N ASP A 26 2.54 12.44 -10.35
CA ASP A 26 3.14 13.69 -9.89
C ASP A 26 2.59 14.17 -8.55
N VAL A 27 1.30 13.98 -8.30
CA VAL A 27 0.65 14.48 -7.09
C VAL A 27 0.64 13.42 -5.99
N LEU A 28 0.04 12.27 -6.24
CA LEU A 28 -0.04 11.22 -5.22
C LEU A 28 1.37 10.76 -4.81
N PHE A 29 2.16 10.31 -5.76
CA PHE A 29 3.49 9.80 -5.43
C PHE A 29 4.56 10.88 -5.38
N GLY A 30 4.51 11.87 -6.26
CA GLY A 30 5.53 12.91 -6.30
C GLY A 30 5.42 13.92 -5.15
N GLU A 31 4.22 14.19 -4.67
CA GLU A 31 3.98 15.15 -3.60
C GLU A 31 3.53 14.49 -2.31
N ASN A 32 2.41 13.75 -2.32
CA ASN A 32 1.85 13.22 -1.10
C ASN A 32 2.72 12.18 -0.42
N TRP A 33 3.20 11.20 -1.16
CA TRP A 33 4.07 10.16 -0.59
C TRP A 33 5.43 10.69 -0.14
N ASN A 34 5.86 11.83 -0.68
CA ASN A 34 7.11 12.48 -0.29
C ASN A 34 6.94 13.50 0.83
N ASN A 35 5.72 13.73 1.29
CA ASN A 35 5.47 14.63 2.40
C ASN A 35 5.98 13.99 3.70
N GLU A 36 6.80 14.72 4.45
CA GLU A 36 7.51 14.20 5.62
C GLU A 36 6.76 14.35 6.95
N ASP A 37 5.51 14.81 6.91
CA ASP A 37 4.72 14.98 8.14
C ASP A 37 4.42 13.65 8.82
N ILE A 38 4.32 12.57 8.03
CA ILE A 38 4.32 11.20 8.54
C ILE A 38 5.35 10.39 7.74
N ASP A 39 5.97 9.42 8.38
CA ASP A 39 7.04 8.67 7.72
C ASP A 39 6.51 7.66 6.69
N LEU A 40 7.41 7.18 5.86
CA LEU A 40 7.08 6.29 4.77
C LEU A 40 6.53 4.96 5.26
N LYS A 41 7.08 4.42 6.33
CA LYS A 41 6.60 3.16 6.94
C LYS A 41 5.15 3.31 7.37
N THR A 42 4.80 4.42 8.01
CA THR A 42 3.43 4.71 8.43
C THR A 42 2.50 4.84 7.23
N ARG A 43 2.94 5.53 6.16
CA ARG A 43 2.13 5.64 4.94
C ARG A 43 1.83 4.29 4.33
N CYS A 44 2.79 3.37 4.33
CA CYS A 44 2.57 2.01 3.83
C CYS A 44 1.51 1.28 4.65
N ILE A 45 1.57 1.40 5.97
CA ILE A 45 0.57 0.78 6.86
C ILE A 45 -0.81 1.37 6.62
N LEU A 46 -0.91 2.70 6.56
CA LEU A 46 -2.18 3.39 6.30
C LEU A 46 -2.81 2.95 4.99
N THR A 47 -1.99 2.79 3.96
CA THR A 47 -2.49 2.37 2.64
C THR A 47 -3.04 0.95 2.69
N VAL A 48 -2.33 0.03 3.34
CA VAL A 48 -2.80 -1.35 3.52
C VAL A 48 -4.13 -1.36 4.27
N VAL A 49 -4.22 -0.60 5.37
CA VAL A 49 -5.45 -0.51 6.18
C VAL A 49 -6.61 0.05 5.35
N ALA A 50 -6.37 1.11 4.60
CA ALA A 50 -7.41 1.73 3.76
C ALA A 50 -7.93 0.76 2.71
N LEU A 51 -7.03 0.06 2.00
CA LEU A 51 -7.42 -0.91 0.98
C LEU A 51 -8.16 -2.08 1.56
N MET A 52 -7.65 -2.66 2.65
CA MET A 52 -8.33 -3.75 3.35
C MET A 52 -9.73 -3.35 3.77
N SER A 53 -9.87 -2.19 4.40
CA SER A 53 -11.15 -1.70 4.91
C SER A 53 -12.15 -1.42 3.79
N SER A 54 -11.66 -1.01 2.62
CA SER A 54 -12.48 -0.76 1.44
C SER A 54 -12.82 -2.03 0.65
N GLY A 55 -12.29 -3.17 1.06
CA GLY A 55 -12.52 -4.44 0.37
C GLY A 55 -11.68 -4.69 -0.85
N VAL A 56 -10.60 -3.93 -1.04
CA VAL A 56 -9.66 -4.16 -2.12
C VAL A 56 -8.66 -5.21 -1.68
N THR A 57 -8.85 -6.45 -2.16
CA THR A 57 -8.04 -7.60 -1.74
C THR A 57 -7.41 -8.33 -2.93
N ASP A 58 -7.11 -7.59 -3.97
CA ASP A 58 -6.48 -8.13 -5.18
C ASP A 58 -4.97 -7.79 -5.22
N SER A 59 -4.38 -7.85 -6.40
CA SER A 59 -2.97 -7.60 -6.60
C SER A 59 -2.53 -6.20 -6.18
N SER A 60 -3.44 -5.22 -6.20
CA SER A 60 -3.14 -3.86 -5.72
C SER A 60 -2.74 -3.88 -4.25
N LEU A 61 -3.48 -4.64 -3.44
CA LEU A 61 -3.15 -4.77 -2.03
C LEU A 61 -1.82 -5.50 -1.83
N LYS A 62 -1.58 -6.55 -2.61
CA LYS A 62 -0.32 -7.30 -2.52
C LYS A 62 0.87 -6.39 -2.79
N TYR A 63 0.77 -5.53 -3.79
CA TYR A 63 1.81 -4.55 -4.10
C TYR A 63 2.12 -3.65 -2.90
N HIS A 64 1.08 -3.18 -2.21
CA HIS A 64 1.26 -2.32 -1.04
C HIS A 64 1.79 -3.09 0.18
N LEU A 65 1.47 -4.37 0.31
CA LEU A 65 2.08 -5.23 1.34
C LEU A 65 3.58 -5.39 1.08
N GLU A 66 3.97 -5.59 -0.18
CA GLU A 66 5.37 -5.67 -0.56
C GLU A 66 6.10 -4.36 -0.25
N ASN A 67 5.47 -3.22 -0.56
CA ASN A 67 6.03 -1.92 -0.21
C ASN A 67 6.20 -1.75 1.30
N ALA A 68 5.22 -2.20 2.07
CA ALA A 68 5.30 -2.14 3.53
C ALA A 68 6.49 -2.94 4.05
N LYS A 69 6.67 -4.16 3.55
CA LYS A 69 7.82 -4.99 3.91
C LYS A 69 9.14 -4.29 3.54
N ASN A 70 9.21 -3.76 2.34
CA ASN A 70 10.43 -3.10 1.84
C ASN A 70 10.75 -1.82 2.62
N ASN A 71 9.78 -1.24 3.30
CA ASN A 71 9.97 -0.03 4.10
C ASN A 71 10.00 -0.31 5.60
N GLY A 72 10.30 -1.54 5.98
CA GLY A 72 10.64 -1.87 7.35
C GLY A 72 9.50 -2.39 8.23
N VAL A 73 8.32 -2.63 7.65
CA VAL A 73 7.23 -3.26 8.40
C VAL A 73 7.55 -4.74 8.55
N THR A 74 7.65 -5.19 9.79
CA THR A 74 7.98 -6.60 10.08
C THR A 74 6.75 -7.49 9.98
N ALA A 75 6.97 -8.80 9.86
CA ALA A 75 5.87 -9.77 9.88
C ALA A 75 5.02 -9.65 11.14
N LYS A 76 5.66 -9.42 12.27
CA LYS A 76 4.97 -9.26 13.55
C LYS A 76 4.12 -8.01 13.57
N GLU A 77 4.65 -6.92 13.03
CA GLU A 77 3.92 -5.66 12.96
C GLU A 77 2.71 -5.76 12.04
N ILE A 78 2.89 -6.32 10.85
CA ILE A 78 1.77 -6.41 9.90
C ILE A 78 0.68 -7.35 10.44
N ALA A 79 1.05 -8.43 11.13
CA ALA A 79 0.08 -9.30 11.76
C ALA A 79 -0.74 -8.57 12.81
N ALA A 80 -0.09 -7.74 13.62
CA ALA A 80 -0.78 -6.93 14.63
C ALA A 80 -1.72 -5.89 14.00
N VAL A 81 -1.27 -5.27 12.90
CA VAL A 81 -2.08 -4.28 12.17
C VAL A 81 -3.35 -4.93 11.61
N ILE A 82 -3.20 -6.04 10.89
CA ILE A 82 -4.34 -6.72 10.27
C ILE A 82 -5.30 -7.24 11.34
N THR A 83 -4.77 -7.79 12.44
CA THR A 83 -5.58 -8.27 13.56
C THR A 83 -6.41 -7.14 14.16
N HIS A 84 -5.79 -6.00 14.41
CA HIS A 84 -6.49 -4.84 14.95
C HIS A 84 -7.63 -4.39 14.01
N VAL A 85 -7.31 -4.26 12.72
CA VAL A 85 -8.28 -3.79 11.73
C VAL A 85 -9.41 -4.79 11.52
N ALA A 86 -9.16 -6.09 11.74
CA ALA A 86 -10.19 -7.13 11.61
C ALA A 86 -11.41 -6.86 12.48
N PHE A 87 -11.20 -6.30 13.68
CA PHE A 87 -12.30 -5.98 14.61
C PHE A 87 -13.19 -4.85 14.08
N TYR A 88 -12.67 -4.01 13.22
CA TYR A 88 -13.39 -2.83 12.69
C TYR A 88 -13.88 -3.01 11.27
N ALA A 89 -13.14 -3.70 10.43
CA ALA A 89 -13.46 -3.86 9.01
C ALA A 89 -14.11 -5.20 8.67
N GLY A 90 -14.00 -6.19 9.57
CA GLY A 90 -14.60 -7.50 9.36
C GLY A 90 -13.57 -8.61 9.17
N TRP A 91 -13.88 -9.75 9.74
CA TRP A 91 -13.01 -10.92 9.76
C TRP A 91 -12.69 -11.48 8.37
N PRO A 92 -13.68 -11.57 7.46
CA PRO A 92 -13.40 -12.10 6.12
C PRO A 92 -12.37 -11.29 5.34
N LYS A 93 -12.38 -9.96 5.48
CA LYS A 93 -11.37 -9.12 4.84
C LYS A 93 -9.98 -9.39 5.42
N ALA A 94 -9.91 -9.57 6.73
CA ALA A 94 -8.65 -9.91 7.39
C ALA A 94 -8.10 -11.25 6.89
N TRP A 95 -8.94 -12.25 6.72
CA TRP A 95 -8.54 -13.54 6.16
C TRP A 95 -7.86 -13.38 4.80
N ALA A 96 -8.50 -12.61 3.90
CA ALA A 96 -7.96 -12.40 2.56
C ALA A 96 -6.61 -11.72 2.62
N VAL A 97 -6.47 -10.70 3.47
CA VAL A 97 -5.23 -9.94 3.59
C VAL A 97 -4.12 -10.79 4.23
N PHE A 98 -4.46 -11.60 5.25
CA PHE A 98 -3.48 -12.49 5.86
C PHE A 98 -2.93 -13.52 4.88
N ASN A 99 -3.76 -14.05 3.99
CA ASN A 99 -3.29 -15.00 2.99
C ASN A 99 -2.22 -14.36 2.08
N MET A 100 -2.41 -13.11 1.71
CA MET A 100 -1.43 -12.36 0.92
C MET A 100 -0.19 -12.00 1.74
N ALA A 101 -0.39 -11.50 2.96
CA ALA A 101 0.71 -11.09 3.82
C ALA A 101 1.63 -12.27 4.15
N LYS A 102 1.05 -13.43 4.38
CA LYS A 102 1.80 -14.66 4.62
C LYS A 102 2.77 -14.95 3.48
N GLU A 103 2.30 -14.82 2.24
CA GLU A 103 3.15 -15.03 1.07
C GLU A 103 4.28 -14.00 1.01
N VAL A 104 3.96 -12.73 1.25
CA VAL A 104 4.93 -11.63 1.13
C VAL A 104 6.05 -11.79 2.17
N TRP A 105 5.71 -12.12 3.40
CA TRP A 105 6.71 -12.20 4.49
C TRP A 105 7.36 -13.57 4.64
N GLN A 106 6.86 -14.60 3.98
CA GLN A 106 7.44 -15.94 4.06
C GLN A 106 8.74 -16.12 3.28
N GLU A 107 9.02 -15.23 2.35
CA GLU A 107 10.20 -15.36 1.48
C GLU A 107 11.51 -15.08 2.20
N ASP A 108 11.44 -14.70 3.45
CA ASP A 108 12.61 -14.50 4.27
C ASP A 108 12.80 -15.69 5.20
#